data_d05d47b9253d44d103d19fc06f9a1c87
#
_entry.id   d05d47b9253d44d103d19fc06f9a1c87
#
_cell.length_a   1.000
_cell.length_b   1.000
_cell.length_c   1.000
_cell.angle_alpha   90.00
_cell.angle_beta   90.00
_cell.angle_gamma   90.00
#
_symmetry.space_group_name_H-M   'P 1'
#
loop_
_entity.id
_entity.type
_entity.pdbx_description
1 polymer ?
#
loop_
_entity_poly.entity_id
_entity_poly.type
_entity_poly.pdbx_seq_one_letter_code
_entity_poly.pdbx_strand_id
1 'polypeptide(L)'
;HWVWNTGNGDLGNQGIHQMDVARWGLNQAALAPHIFSIGGRIGYSDDGETANTHVSVFDYGASTLIFEVRGLKTQPYKAATVGNVFVGEKGYLVISGYNNCIFFDPQGNKLKEFKGGADHYANFLKAVRSRKHTDLNADILEGHLSSALCHLGNISHRLGKTEIIDGKLTDLDNGRGMKDCLTRLQAHIQENKIDLSKTPLSVGRRLTLNPVNEKFEGDSQANSMLSREYRKGFEIPSKNS
;
A
#
# COMPACT_ATOMS: atom_id res chain seq x y z
N HIS A 1 -2.81 13.89 9.77
CA HIS A 1 -2.61 12.49 9.40
C HIS A 1 -1.16 11.99 9.51
N TRP A 2 -0.24 12.84 10.01
CA TRP A 2 1.16 12.48 10.20
C TRP A 2 1.49 11.95 11.61
N VAL A 3 0.52 11.88 12.51
CA VAL A 3 0.63 11.39 13.89
C VAL A 3 -0.17 10.10 14.02
N TRP A 4 0.43 9.04 14.57
CA TRP A 4 -0.17 7.69 14.63
C TRP A 4 -1.49 7.63 15.40
N ASN A 5 -1.69 8.52 16.37
CA ASN A 5 -2.94 8.57 17.14
C ASN A 5 -4.15 9.06 16.33
N THR A 6 -3.91 9.84 15.27
CA THR A 6 -4.97 10.51 14.51
C THR A 6 -4.93 10.24 13.03
N GLY A 7 -3.94 9.47 12.55
CA GLY A 7 -3.74 9.19 11.15
C GLY A 7 -2.91 7.95 10.89
N ASN A 8 -2.70 7.66 9.62
CA ASN A 8 -1.99 6.48 9.12
C ASN A 8 -1.01 6.79 7.98
N GLY A 9 -0.62 8.07 7.89
CA GLY A 9 0.38 8.55 6.93
C GLY A 9 -0.06 8.51 5.48
N ASP A 10 0.88 8.70 4.58
CA ASP A 10 0.64 8.67 3.13
C ASP A 10 0.17 7.30 2.64
N LEU A 11 0.65 6.22 3.28
CA LEU A 11 0.22 4.86 2.97
C LEU A 11 -1.30 4.70 3.11
N GLY A 12 -1.90 5.29 4.14
CA GLY A 12 -3.34 5.21 4.35
C GLY A 12 -4.11 6.37 3.73
N ASN A 13 -3.51 7.54 3.59
CA ASN A 13 -4.21 8.71 3.04
C ASN A 13 -4.36 8.62 1.50
N GLN A 14 -3.27 8.62 0.75
CA GLN A 14 -3.30 8.44 -0.70
C GLN A 14 -3.33 6.97 -1.08
N GLY A 15 -2.63 6.14 -0.32
CA GLY A 15 -2.43 4.73 -0.65
C GLY A 15 -3.70 3.92 -0.77
N ILE A 16 -4.75 4.24 -0.02
CA ILE A 16 -6.03 3.53 -0.09
C ILE A 16 -6.60 3.51 -1.52
N HIS A 17 -6.48 4.60 -2.28
CA HIS A 17 -6.97 4.69 -3.66
C HIS A 17 -6.21 3.74 -4.60
N GLN A 18 -4.89 3.71 -4.49
CA GLN A 18 -4.05 2.84 -5.33
C GLN A 18 -4.14 1.38 -4.88
N MET A 19 -4.26 1.11 -3.57
CA MET A 19 -4.47 -0.23 -3.04
C MET A 19 -5.76 -0.85 -3.56
N ASP A 20 -6.83 -0.06 -3.63
CA ASP A 20 -8.13 -0.49 -4.14
C ASP A 20 -8.04 -0.89 -5.62
N VAL A 21 -7.48 -0.02 -6.46
CA VAL A 21 -7.26 -0.30 -7.88
C VAL A 21 -6.31 -1.48 -8.10
N ALA A 22 -5.22 -1.57 -7.31
CA ALA A 22 -4.27 -2.67 -7.41
C ALA A 22 -4.92 -4.01 -7.06
N ARG A 23 -5.69 -4.06 -5.99
CA ARG A 23 -6.40 -5.27 -5.54
C ARG A 23 -7.41 -5.74 -6.60
N TRP A 24 -8.18 -4.82 -7.18
CA TRP A 24 -9.09 -5.16 -8.29
C TRP A 24 -8.33 -5.70 -9.50
N GLY A 25 -7.27 -5.02 -9.93
CA GLY A 25 -6.49 -5.45 -11.10
C GLY A 25 -5.77 -6.79 -10.90
N LEU A 26 -5.42 -7.13 -9.66
CA LEU A 26 -4.85 -8.43 -9.29
C LEU A 26 -5.93 -9.50 -9.00
N ASN A 27 -7.22 -9.13 -9.04
CA ASN A 27 -8.35 -9.98 -8.70
C ASN A 27 -8.22 -10.60 -7.30
N GLN A 28 -7.81 -9.80 -6.31
CA GLN A 28 -7.61 -10.26 -4.94
C GLN A 28 -8.84 -9.94 -4.07
N ALA A 29 -9.56 -10.99 -3.71
CA ALA A 29 -10.77 -10.93 -2.86
C ALA A 29 -10.47 -11.20 -1.37
N ALA A 30 -9.20 -11.32 -0.99
CA ALA A 30 -8.76 -11.54 0.37
C ALA A 30 -7.52 -10.69 0.69
N LEU A 31 -7.13 -10.61 1.96
CA LEU A 31 -5.90 -9.95 2.38
C LEU A 31 -4.67 -10.79 2.03
N ALA A 32 -3.54 -10.12 1.80
CA ALA A 32 -2.29 -10.80 1.54
C ALA A 32 -1.81 -11.61 2.77
N PRO A 33 -1.39 -12.86 2.58
CA PRO A 33 -0.88 -13.67 3.70
C PRO A 33 0.49 -13.22 4.21
N HIS A 34 1.31 -12.57 3.39
CA HIS A 34 2.64 -12.13 3.81
C HIS A 34 2.83 -10.65 3.57
N ILE A 35 3.29 -9.95 4.61
CA ILE A 35 3.45 -8.51 4.63
C ILE A 35 4.87 -8.16 5.09
N PHE A 36 5.47 -7.19 4.40
CA PHE A 36 6.74 -6.60 4.78
C PHE A 36 6.77 -5.13 4.42
N SER A 37 7.40 -4.31 5.26
CA SER A 37 7.57 -2.89 4.99
C SER A 37 8.98 -2.41 5.35
N ILE A 38 9.43 -1.36 4.64
CA ILE A 38 10.66 -0.65 4.96
C ILE A 38 10.48 0.82 4.66
N GLY A 39 11.03 1.69 5.50
CA GLY A 39 10.99 3.12 5.27
C GLY A 39 11.27 3.94 6.51
N GLY A 40 10.96 5.21 6.44
CA GLY A 40 11.16 6.13 7.54
C GLY A 40 10.61 7.52 7.24
N ARG A 41 10.66 8.38 8.24
CA ARG A 41 10.48 9.80 8.07
C ARG A 41 11.84 10.44 7.92
N ILE A 42 12.21 10.79 6.71
CA ILE A 42 13.55 11.22 6.33
C ILE A 42 13.51 12.53 5.55
N GLY A 43 14.59 13.31 5.62
CA GLY A 43 14.72 14.58 4.91
C GLY A 43 13.82 15.71 5.43
N TYR A 44 13.01 15.47 6.44
CA TYR A 44 12.19 16.46 7.15
C TYR A 44 12.68 16.66 8.58
N SER A 45 12.49 17.89 9.07
CA SER A 45 12.67 18.24 10.48
C SER A 45 11.35 18.83 10.97
N ASP A 46 10.45 17.96 11.42
CA ASP A 46 9.10 18.29 11.87
C ASP A 46 8.62 17.30 12.95
N ASP A 47 7.40 17.49 13.46
CA ASP A 47 6.79 16.64 14.49
C ASP A 47 6.03 15.44 13.93
N GLY A 48 6.17 15.13 12.63
CA GLY A 48 5.51 14.00 12.02
C GLY A 48 6.12 12.65 12.44
N GLU A 49 5.26 11.67 12.67
CA GLU A 49 5.64 10.32 13.13
C GLU A 49 5.59 9.29 11.99
N THR A 50 4.69 9.50 11.02
CA THR A 50 4.48 8.53 9.95
C THR A 50 5.56 8.63 8.89
N ALA A 51 5.91 7.52 8.27
CA ALA A 51 6.89 7.48 7.19
C ALA A 51 6.45 8.35 6.00
N ASN A 52 7.38 9.16 5.47
CA ASN A 52 7.22 9.90 4.22
C ASN A 52 7.93 9.20 3.04
N THR A 53 8.76 8.22 3.34
CA THR A 53 9.47 7.38 2.38
C THR A 53 9.30 5.94 2.83
N HIS A 54 8.49 5.16 2.12
CA HIS A 54 8.01 3.88 2.62
C HIS A 54 7.72 2.94 1.46
N VAL A 55 8.15 1.70 1.59
CA VAL A 55 7.78 0.59 0.72
C VAL A 55 7.04 -0.44 1.53
N SER A 56 5.87 -0.85 1.06
CA SER A 56 5.12 -1.96 1.63
C SER A 56 4.89 -3.03 0.58
N VAL A 57 5.17 -4.27 0.92
CA VAL A 57 5.08 -5.45 0.06
C VAL A 57 4.02 -6.39 0.61
N PHE A 58 3.10 -6.77 -0.25
CA PHE A 58 2.01 -7.69 0.02
C PHE A 58 2.12 -8.87 -0.94
N ASP A 59 2.56 -10.01 -0.45
CA ASP A 59 2.79 -11.19 -1.26
C ASP A 59 1.56 -12.13 -1.17
N TYR A 60 0.89 -12.29 -2.31
CA TYR A 60 -0.27 -13.17 -2.49
C TYR A 60 0.11 -14.57 -3.03
N GLY A 61 1.38 -14.89 -3.12
CA GLY A 61 1.84 -16.13 -3.72
C GLY A 61 1.97 -16.05 -5.24
N ALA A 62 0.90 -15.99 -5.99
CA ALA A 62 0.93 -15.88 -7.44
C ALA A 62 1.24 -14.46 -7.95
N SER A 63 0.93 -13.44 -7.15
CA SER A 63 1.18 -12.03 -7.45
C SER A 63 1.72 -11.30 -6.24
N THR A 64 2.38 -10.17 -6.48
CA THR A 64 2.87 -9.28 -5.43
C THR A 64 2.37 -7.87 -5.68
N LEU A 65 1.80 -7.25 -4.66
CA LEU A 65 1.50 -5.83 -4.63
C LEU A 65 2.61 -5.12 -3.88
N ILE A 66 3.23 -4.13 -4.51
CA ILE A 66 4.23 -3.26 -3.89
C ILE A 66 3.69 -1.84 -3.92
N PHE A 67 3.62 -1.21 -2.76
CA PHE A 67 3.25 0.19 -2.64
C PHE A 67 4.47 1.02 -2.23
N GLU A 68 4.71 2.09 -2.96
CA GLU A 68 5.84 3.00 -2.72
C GLU A 68 5.32 4.39 -2.37
N VAL A 69 5.67 4.89 -1.19
CA VAL A 69 5.53 6.29 -0.79
C VAL A 69 6.86 6.99 -1.02
N ARG A 70 6.87 8.08 -1.76
CA ARG A 70 8.03 8.91 -2.04
C ARG A 70 7.68 10.36 -1.78
N GLY A 71 7.68 10.76 -0.51
CA GLY A 71 7.28 12.08 -0.04
C GLY A 71 8.30 13.19 -0.32
N LEU A 72 9.51 12.86 -0.76
CA LEU A 72 10.52 13.82 -1.20
C LEU A 72 10.43 14.04 -2.72
N LYS A 73 11.22 14.97 -3.26
CA LYS A 73 11.30 15.19 -4.70
C LYS A 73 11.62 13.90 -5.44
N THR A 74 10.80 13.53 -6.41
CA THR A 74 10.95 12.28 -7.15
C THR A 74 10.54 12.43 -8.61
N GLN A 75 11.09 11.55 -9.46
CA GLN A 75 10.66 11.41 -10.84
C GLN A 75 9.50 10.42 -10.94
N PRO A 76 8.62 10.58 -11.94
CA PRO A 76 7.58 9.60 -12.22
C PRO A 76 8.17 8.20 -12.49
N TYR A 77 7.49 7.16 -12.02
CA TYR A 77 7.79 5.78 -12.41
C TYR A 77 6.89 5.38 -13.57
N LYS A 78 7.49 5.00 -14.72
CA LYS A 78 6.75 4.63 -15.93
C LYS A 78 5.64 5.65 -16.29
N ALA A 79 5.98 6.94 -16.23
CA ALA A 79 5.08 8.08 -16.47
C ALA A 79 3.95 8.27 -15.45
N ALA A 80 3.93 7.55 -14.33
CA ALA A 80 3.00 7.76 -13.23
C ALA A 80 3.69 8.46 -12.05
N THR A 81 3.21 9.63 -11.66
CA THR A 81 3.60 10.30 -10.40
C THR A 81 2.80 9.72 -9.23
N VAL A 82 1.50 9.58 -9.42
CA VAL A 82 0.58 8.85 -8.55
C VAL A 82 -0.23 7.92 -9.44
N GLY A 83 -0.32 6.64 -9.11
CA GLY A 83 -1.05 5.68 -9.93
C GLY A 83 -0.66 4.23 -9.66
N ASN A 84 -1.06 3.37 -10.57
CA ASN A 84 -0.78 1.95 -10.54
C ASN A 84 -0.01 1.52 -11.78
N VAL A 85 0.93 0.61 -11.60
CA VAL A 85 1.62 -0.07 -12.69
C VAL A 85 1.46 -1.58 -12.50
N PHE A 86 0.75 -2.23 -13.43
CA PHE A 86 0.61 -3.68 -13.45
C PHE A 86 1.65 -4.25 -14.41
N VAL A 87 2.51 -5.11 -13.92
CA VAL A 87 3.59 -5.73 -14.71
C VAL A 87 3.24 -7.20 -14.94
N GLY A 88 3.26 -7.61 -16.19
CA GLY A 88 3.04 -8.98 -16.61
C GLY A 88 4.05 -9.40 -17.68
N GLU A 89 3.98 -10.66 -18.11
CA GLU A 89 4.91 -11.24 -19.10
C GLU A 89 4.86 -10.55 -20.47
N LYS A 90 3.67 -10.05 -20.85
CA LYS A 90 3.44 -9.45 -22.19
C LYS A 90 3.60 -7.93 -22.22
N GLY A 91 4.01 -7.33 -21.10
CA GLY A 91 4.16 -5.89 -20.99
C GLY A 91 3.63 -5.35 -19.68
N TYR A 92 3.31 -4.06 -19.67
CA TYR A 92 2.80 -3.41 -18.47
C TYR A 92 1.70 -2.40 -18.78
N LEU A 93 0.82 -2.21 -17.80
CA LEU A 93 -0.30 -1.32 -17.86
C LEU A 93 -0.11 -0.21 -16.82
N VAL A 94 -0.28 1.04 -17.22
CA VAL A 94 -0.14 2.22 -16.36
C VAL A 94 -1.47 2.90 -16.21
N ILE A 95 -1.90 3.08 -14.96
CA ILE A 95 -3.06 3.89 -14.58
C ILE A 95 -2.51 5.10 -13.83
N SER A 96 -2.42 6.24 -14.51
CA SER A 96 -1.89 7.50 -13.96
C SER A 96 -2.98 8.49 -13.53
N GLY A 97 -4.22 8.03 -13.46
CA GLY A 97 -5.41 8.79 -13.08
C GLY A 97 -6.62 7.88 -13.04
N TYR A 98 -7.79 8.41 -12.69
CA TYR A 98 -8.99 7.57 -12.51
C TYR A 98 -9.69 7.18 -13.81
N ASN A 99 -9.39 7.85 -14.92
CA ASN A 99 -10.11 7.70 -16.17
C ASN A 99 -9.23 7.32 -17.36
N ASN A 100 -7.96 7.02 -17.13
CA ASN A 100 -7.01 6.71 -18.17
C ASN A 100 -6.11 5.55 -17.80
N CYS A 101 -5.93 4.63 -18.74
CA CYS A 101 -5.09 3.47 -18.60
C CYS A 101 -4.38 3.21 -19.93
N ILE A 102 -3.06 3.02 -19.90
CA ILE A 102 -2.24 2.80 -21.10
C ILE A 102 -1.51 1.48 -20.96
N PHE A 103 -1.63 0.66 -21.98
CA PHE A 103 -0.89 -0.61 -22.09
C PHE A 103 0.34 -0.42 -22.98
N PHE A 104 1.48 -0.92 -22.49
CA PHE A 104 2.78 -0.89 -23.14
C PHE A 104 3.32 -2.32 -23.33
N ASP A 105 4.09 -2.54 -24.40
CA ASP A 105 4.88 -3.76 -24.53
C ASP A 105 6.07 -3.77 -23.54
N PRO A 106 6.85 -4.88 -23.45
CA PRO A 106 8.01 -4.93 -22.58
C PRO A 106 9.10 -3.91 -22.92
N GLN A 107 9.16 -3.45 -24.18
CA GLN A 107 10.11 -2.46 -24.69
C GLN A 107 9.67 -1.01 -24.39
N GLY A 108 8.45 -0.82 -23.90
CA GLY A 108 7.91 0.51 -23.56
C GLY A 108 7.16 1.20 -24.70
N ASN A 109 6.87 0.51 -25.79
CA ASN A 109 6.06 1.05 -26.87
C ASN A 109 4.58 1.01 -26.47
N LYS A 110 3.89 2.13 -26.65
CA LYS A 110 2.44 2.22 -26.39
C LYS A 110 1.68 1.34 -27.36
N LEU A 111 0.93 0.38 -26.83
CA LEU A 111 0.10 -0.53 -27.63
C LEU A 111 -1.36 -0.05 -27.65
N LYS A 112 -1.91 0.35 -26.52
CA LYS A 112 -3.32 0.72 -26.43
C LYS A 112 -3.56 1.71 -25.29
N GLU A 113 -4.52 2.60 -25.51
CA GLU A 113 -5.03 3.50 -24.47
C GLU A 113 -6.52 3.22 -24.28
N PHE A 114 -6.92 3.22 -23.00
CA PHE A 114 -8.31 3.10 -22.59
C PHE A 114 -8.69 4.37 -21.85
N LYS A 115 -9.81 4.94 -22.23
CA LYS A 115 -10.41 6.09 -21.55
C LYS A 115 -11.80 5.68 -21.10
N GLY A 116 -12.17 6.06 -19.92
CA GLY A 116 -13.47 5.73 -19.37
C GLY A 116 -13.67 6.42 -18.04
N GLY A 117 -14.81 6.21 -17.49
CA GLY A 117 -15.21 6.68 -16.18
C GLY A 117 -16.63 6.21 -15.93
N ALA A 118 -16.99 6.07 -14.68
CA ALA A 118 -18.33 5.74 -14.25
C ALA A 118 -18.88 6.89 -13.39
N ASP A 119 -20.18 7.12 -13.48
CA ASP A 119 -20.88 8.02 -12.58
C ASP A 119 -21.14 7.31 -11.24
N HIS A 120 -20.23 7.53 -10.28
CA HIS A 120 -20.34 6.94 -8.96
C HIS A 120 -21.52 7.52 -8.14
N TYR A 121 -21.95 8.74 -8.42
CA TYR A 121 -23.15 9.31 -7.80
C TYR A 121 -24.40 8.59 -8.27
N ALA A 122 -24.53 8.35 -9.57
CA ALA A 122 -25.62 7.56 -10.12
C ALA A 122 -25.62 6.12 -9.59
N ASN A 123 -24.43 5.50 -9.43
CA ASN A 123 -24.29 4.18 -8.83
C ASN A 123 -24.80 4.15 -7.38
N PHE A 124 -24.40 5.13 -6.57
CA PHE A 124 -24.89 5.25 -5.18
C PHE A 124 -26.41 5.44 -5.14
N LEU A 125 -26.96 6.34 -5.94
CA LEU A 125 -28.42 6.58 -6.01
C LEU A 125 -29.19 5.34 -6.46
N LYS A 126 -28.64 4.56 -7.39
CA LYS A 126 -29.22 3.27 -7.81
C LYS A 126 -29.31 2.32 -6.63
N ALA A 127 -28.23 2.15 -5.87
CA ALA A 127 -28.20 1.27 -4.70
C ALA A 127 -29.17 1.73 -3.59
N VAL A 128 -29.26 3.05 -3.36
CA VAL A 128 -30.23 3.62 -2.41
C VAL A 128 -31.67 3.28 -2.80
N ARG A 129 -32.01 3.36 -4.11
CA ARG A 129 -33.35 3.06 -4.61
C ARG A 129 -33.67 1.57 -4.58
N SER A 130 -32.73 0.74 -5.01
CA SER A 130 -32.92 -0.73 -5.06
C SER A 130 -32.85 -1.40 -3.70
N ARG A 131 -32.22 -0.75 -2.70
CA ARG A 131 -31.88 -1.33 -1.39
C ARG A 131 -31.00 -2.57 -1.47
N LYS A 132 -30.26 -2.74 -2.56
CA LYS A 132 -29.33 -3.85 -2.77
C LYS A 132 -27.90 -3.33 -2.68
N HIS A 133 -27.13 -3.75 -1.65
CA HIS A 133 -25.71 -3.39 -1.55
C HIS A 133 -24.89 -3.94 -2.74
N THR A 134 -25.33 -5.04 -3.36
CA THR A 134 -24.70 -5.63 -4.56
C THR A 134 -24.80 -4.74 -5.81
N ASP A 135 -25.61 -3.68 -5.77
CA ASP A 135 -25.64 -2.67 -6.82
C ASP A 135 -24.52 -1.62 -6.67
N LEU A 136 -23.82 -1.60 -5.54
CA LEU A 136 -22.64 -0.76 -5.34
C LEU A 136 -21.43 -1.38 -6.06
N ASN A 137 -20.69 -0.55 -6.81
CA ASN A 137 -19.42 -0.96 -7.40
C ASN A 137 -18.31 -1.10 -6.33
N ALA A 138 -18.46 -0.39 -5.20
CA ALA A 138 -17.58 -0.45 -4.06
C ALA A 138 -18.41 -0.68 -2.79
N ASP A 139 -18.75 -1.95 -2.52
CA ASP A 139 -19.35 -2.38 -1.26
C ASP A 139 -18.39 -2.13 -0.09
N ILE A 140 -18.93 -2.07 1.14
CA ILE A 140 -18.11 -1.81 2.33
C ILE A 140 -17.00 -2.87 2.52
N LEU A 141 -17.22 -4.10 2.10
CA LEU A 141 -16.20 -5.15 2.14
C LEU A 141 -14.99 -4.79 1.27
N GLU A 142 -15.22 -4.21 0.09
CA GLU A 142 -14.14 -3.74 -0.79
C GLU A 142 -13.32 -2.63 -0.09
N GLY A 143 -14.00 -1.67 0.55
CA GLY A 143 -13.36 -0.64 1.34
C GLY A 143 -12.55 -1.19 2.52
N HIS A 144 -13.09 -2.20 3.22
CA HIS A 144 -12.39 -2.90 4.29
C HIS A 144 -11.09 -3.55 3.81
N LEU A 145 -11.17 -4.38 2.78
CA LEU A 145 -10.01 -5.11 2.25
C LEU A 145 -8.91 -4.16 1.75
N SER A 146 -9.29 -3.08 1.09
CA SER A 146 -8.33 -2.11 0.57
C SER A 146 -7.68 -1.27 1.67
N SER A 147 -8.46 -0.82 2.66
CA SER A 147 -7.93 -0.06 3.81
C SER A 147 -7.08 -0.93 4.73
N ALA A 148 -7.45 -2.20 4.91
CA ALA A 148 -6.70 -3.13 5.73
C ALA A 148 -5.25 -3.28 5.21
N LEU A 149 -5.01 -3.31 3.89
CA LEU A 149 -3.65 -3.35 3.34
C LEU A 149 -2.80 -2.19 3.85
N CYS A 150 -3.34 -0.98 3.88
CA CYS A 150 -2.63 0.19 4.39
C CYS A 150 -2.25 0.02 5.88
N HIS A 151 -3.17 -0.50 6.68
CA HIS A 151 -2.91 -0.76 8.10
C HIS A 151 -1.89 -1.88 8.31
N LEU A 152 -1.99 -2.98 7.56
CA LEU A 152 -1.05 -4.10 7.62
C LEU A 152 0.38 -3.66 7.29
N GLY A 153 0.56 -2.84 6.25
CA GLY A 153 1.85 -2.24 5.91
C GLY A 153 2.40 -1.37 7.04
N ASN A 154 1.56 -0.52 7.64
CA ASN A 154 1.94 0.30 8.78
C ASN A 154 2.27 -0.53 10.04
N ILE A 155 1.56 -1.63 10.30
CA ILE A 155 1.88 -2.53 11.43
C ILE A 155 3.26 -3.15 11.23
N SER A 156 3.55 -3.67 10.04
CA SER A 156 4.89 -4.20 9.72
C SER A 156 5.98 -3.14 9.97
N HIS A 157 5.79 -1.92 9.47
CA HIS A 157 6.72 -0.81 9.64
C HIS A 157 6.93 -0.45 11.11
N ARG A 158 5.87 -0.28 11.88
CA ARG A 158 5.93 0.13 13.30
C ARG A 158 6.51 -0.92 14.23
N LEU A 159 6.44 -2.19 13.87
CA LEU A 159 7.06 -3.31 14.57
C LEU A 159 8.48 -3.61 14.09
N GLY A 160 8.98 -2.82 13.14
CA GLY A 160 10.31 -2.95 12.59
C GLY A 160 11.42 -2.55 13.57
N LYS A 161 12.63 -2.90 13.19
CA LYS A 161 13.85 -2.42 13.85
C LYS A 161 14.39 -1.23 13.09
N THR A 162 14.78 -0.18 13.82
CA THR A 162 15.44 0.98 13.25
C THR A 162 16.92 0.67 13.08
N GLU A 163 17.39 0.64 11.85
CA GLU A 163 18.76 0.22 11.50
C GLU A 163 19.37 1.16 10.47
N ILE A 164 20.70 1.35 10.56
CA ILE A 164 21.49 1.93 9.48
C ILE A 164 21.71 0.84 8.43
N ILE A 165 21.22 1.09 7.22
CA ILE A 165 21.37 0.15 6.11
C ILE A 165 22.52 0.64 5.24
N ASP A 166 23.72 0.16 5.53
CA ASP A 166 24.97 0.56 4.89
C ASP A 166 25.02 0.09 3.41
N GLY A 167 24.28 0.80 2.57
CA GLY A 167 24.30 0.63 1.11
C GLY A 167 23.62 -0.62 0.55
N LYS A 168 22.95 -1.43 1.37
CA LYS A 168 22.46 -2.76 0.99
C LYS A 168 20.93 -2.94 1.12
N LEU A 169 20.16 -1.94 0.71
CA LEU A 169 18.71 -2.11 0.65
C LEU A 169 18.30 -3.34 -0.19
N THR A 170 19.06 -3.62 -1.25
CA THR A 170 18.79 -4.77 -2.15
C THR A 170 19.02 -6.12 -1.49
N ASP A 171 19.77 -6.20 -0.38
CA ASP A 171 19.96 -7.45 0.35
C ASP A 171 18.69 -7.89 1.11
N LEU A 172 17.71 -6.99 1.25
CA LEU A 172 16.39 -7.29 1.81
C LEU A 172 15.45 -7.96 0.79
N ASP A 173 15.90 -8.12 -0.45
CA ASP A 173 15.13 -8.74 -1.52
C ASP A 173 14.79 -10.19 -1.17
N ASN A 174 13.51 -10.53 -1.36
CA ASN A 174 13.01 -11.89 -1.26
C ASN A 174 12.47 -12.40 -2.62
N GLY A 175 12.81 -11.71 -3.71
CA GLY A 175 12.31 -11.98 -5.06
C GLY A 175 11.05 -11.18 -5.42
N ARG A 176 10.38 -11.58 -6.50
CA ARG A 176 9.08 -11.07 -6.97
C ARG A 176 9.02 -9.55 -7.20
N GLY A 177 10.09 -8.97 -7.78
CA GLY A 177 10.15 -7.55 -8.14
C GLY A 177 10.57 -6.62 -7.01
N MET A 178 10.79 -7.12 -5.80
CA MET A 178 11.20 -6.31 -4.66
C MET A 178 12.57 -5.68 -4.87
N LYS A 179 13.52 -6.38 -5.52
CA LYS A 179 14.85 -5.86 -5.83
C LYS A 179 14.80 -4.55 -6.62
N ASP A 180 13.98 -4.50 -7.66
CA ASP A 180 13.81 -3.31 -8.50
C ASP A 180 13.23 -2.14 -7.68
N CYS A 181 12.24 -2.42 -6.84
CA CYS A 181 11.66 -1.43 -5.92
C CYS A 181 12.68 -0.89 -4.92
N LEU A 182 13.49 -1.76 -4.30
CA LEU A 182 14.53 -1.35 -3.35
C LEU A 182 15.63 -0.54 -4.03
N THR A 183 15.97 -0.86 -5.27
CA THR A 183 16.90 -0.06 -6.09
C THR A 183 16.35 1.34 -6.33
N ARG A 184 15.05 1.47 -6.65
CA ARG A 184 14.40 2.78 -6.80
C ARG A 184 14.31 3.54 -5.48
N LEU A 185 14.06 2.86 -4.38
CA LEU A 185 14.06 3.48 -3.05
C LEU A 185 15.44 4.07 -2.73
N GLN A 186 16.49 3.30 -2.96
CA GLN A 186 17.87 3.76 -2.75
C GLN A 186 18.20 4.97 -3.62
N ALA A 187 17.86 4.93 -4.91
CA ALA A 187 18.07 6.05 -5.83
C ALA A 187 17.30 7.29 -5.37
N HIS A 188 16.04 7.15 -4.97
CA HIS A 188 15.23 8.25 -4.45
C HIS A 188 15.86 8.93 -3.23
N ILE A 189 16.41 8.16 -2.29
CA ILE A 189 17.07 8.68 -1.09
C ILE A 189 18.36 9.42 -1.48
N GLN A 190 19.16 8.84 -2.38
CA GLN A 190 20.43 9.45 -2.84
C GLN A 190 20.19 10.72 -3.66
N GLU A 191 19.19 10.75 -4.56
CA GLU A 191 18.82 11.94 -5.35
C GLU A 191 18.43 13.12 -4.44
N ASN A 192 17.87 12.85 -3.28
CA ASN A 192 17.53 13.84 -2.26
C ASN A 192 18.70 14.15 -1.32
N LYS A 193 19.91 13.68 -1.63
CA LYS A 193 21.16 13.94 -0.88
C LYS A 193 21.12 13.46 0.58
N ILE A 194 20.36 12.41 0.84
CA ILE A 194 20.27 11.79 2.15
C ILE A 194 21.30 10.66 2.23
N ASP A 195 22.15 10.72 3.25
CA ASP A 195 23.21 9.75 3.51
C ASP A 195 22.64 8.55 4.28
N LEU A 196 22.45 7.42 3.61
CA LEU A 196 21.94 6.18 4.21
C LEU A 196 22.87 5.62 5.30
N SER A 197 24.18 5.94 5.26
CA SER A 197 25.12 5.51 6.32
C SER A 197 24.87 6.21 7.66
N LYS A 198 24.08 7.28 7.66
CA LYS A 198 23.74 8.10 8.83
C LYS A 198 22.24 8.19 9.11
N THR A 199 21.43 7.75 8.16
CA THR A 199 19.96 7.89 8.24
C THR A 199 19.35 6.51 8.48
N PRO A 200 18.88 6.23 9.71
CA PRO A 200 18.27 4.95 10.01
C PRO A 200 16.92 4.82 9.34
N LEU A 201 16.60 3.62 8.86
CA LEU A 201 15.30 3.23 8.38
C LEU A 201 14.69 2.16 9.29
N SER A 202 13.38 2.13 9.39
CA SER A 202 12.68 1.00 9.98
C SER A 202 12.64 -0.14 8.98
N VAL A 203 13.34 -1.22 9.29
CA VAL A 203 13.21 -2.51 8.60
C VAL A 203 12.06 -3.25 9.26
N GLY A 204 10.90 -3.23 8.62
CA GLY A 204 9.66 -3.76 9.16
C GLY A 204 9.71 -5.24 9.47
N ARG A 205 8.88 -5.65 10.40
CA ARG A 205 8.73 -7.08 10.72
C ARG A 205 8.05 -7.79 9.55
N ARG A 206 8.61 -8.95 9.15
CA ARG A 206 7.92 -9.85 8.22
C ARG A 206 6.77 -10.52 8.95
N LEU A 207 5.56 -10.28 8.50
CA LEU A 207 4.34 -10.73 9.15
C LEU A 207 3.63 -11.77 8.29
N THR A 208 3.08 -12.79 8.93
CA THR A 208 2.19 -13.76 8.31
C THR A 208 0.78 -13.55 8.85
N LEU A 209 -0.16 -13.31 7.96
CA LEU A 209 -1.57 -13.11 8.26
C LEU A 209 -2.38 -14.32 7.79
N ASN A 210 -3.30 -14.79 8.59
CA ASN A 210 -4.34 -15.69 8.14
C ASN A 210 -5.49 -14.86 7.52
N PRO A 211 -5.70 -14.94 6.19
CA PRO A 211 -6.68 -14.08 5.53
C PRO A 211 -8.14 -14.44 5.84
N VAL A 212 -8.42 -15.59 6.46
CA VAL A 212 -9.79 -16.01 6.81
C VAL A 212 -10.26 -15.36 8.11
N ASN A 213 -9.40 -15.32 9.12
CA ASN A 213 -9.72 -14.71 10.41
C ASN A 213 -9.09 -13.33 10.61
N GLU A 214 -8.30 -12.87 9.65
CA GLU A 214 -7.61 -11.58 9.61
C GLU A 214 -6.69 -11.35 10.83
N LYS A 215 -6.05 -12.41 11.32
CA LYS A 215 -5.11 -12.34 12.44
C LYS A 215 -3.72 -12.77 12.02
N PHE A 216 -2.72 -12.13 12.63
CA PHE A 216 -1.33 -12.52 12.45
C PHE A 216 -1.03 -13.84 13.17
N GLU A 217 -0.33 -14.73 12.48
CA GLU A 217 0.07 -16.03 13.02
C GLU A 217 1.29 -15.87 13.92
N GLY A 218 1.17 -16.34 15.15
CA GLY A 218 2.28 -16.36 16.12
C GLY A 218 2.78 -15.00 16.60
N ASP A 219 2.11 -13.88 16.26
CA ASP A 219 2.55 -12.54 16.63
C ASP A 219 1.47 -11.79 17.43
N SER A 220 1.52 -11.92 18.76
CA SER A 220 0.57 -11.25 19.65
C SER A 220 0.70 -9.73 19.63
N GLN A 221 1.90 -9.19 19.42
CA GLN A 221 2.13 -7.76 19.35
C GLN A 221 1.52 -7.17 18.07
N ALA A 222 1.68 -7.83 16.94
CA ALA A 222 1.01 -7.43 15.70
C ALA A 222 -0.52 -7.51 15.85
N ASN A 223 -1.03 -8.58 16.47
CA ASN A 223 -2.46 -8.73 16.72
C ASN A 223 -3.03 -7.64 17.64
N SER A 224 -2.29 -7.15 18.62
CA SER A 224 -2.74 -6.05 19.48
C SER A 224 -2.91 -4.73 18.72
N MET A 225 -2.28 -4.58 17.55
CA MET A 225 -2.36 -3.40 16.70
C MET A 225 -3.52 -3.45 15.68
N LEU A 226 -4.25 -4.57 15.59
CA LEU A 226 -5.42 -4.69 14.71
C LEU A 226 -6.64 -3.93 15.21
N SER A 227 -6.63 -3.51 16.45
CA SER A 227 -7.69 -2.69 17.05
C SER A 227 -7.11 -1.56 17.88
N ARG A 228 -7.97 -0.73 18.39
CA ARG A 228 -7.61 0.37 19.31
C ARG A 228 -8.44 0.24 20.58
N GLU A 229 -7.99 0.91 21.63
CA GLU A 229 -8.85 1.13 22.80
C GLU A 229 -9.97 2.08 22.38
N TYR A 230 -11.19 1.61 22.47
CA TYR A 230 -12.39 2.39 22.14
C TYR A 230 -12.90 3.13 23.37
N ARG A 231 -13.46 4.30 23.13
CA ARG A 231 -14.18 5.03 24.16
C ARG A 231 -15.40 4.22 24.60
N LYS A 232 -15.67 4.18 25.91
CA LYS A 232 -16.84 3.48 26.45
C LYS A 232 -18.14 3.92 25.77
N GLY A 233 -18.90 2.96 25.26
CA GLY A 233 -20.13 3.16 24.51
C GLY A 233 -19.94 3.37 23.00
N PHE A 234 -18.69 3.29 22.51
CA PHE A 234 -18.36 3.40 21.08
C PHE A 234 -17.51 2.21 20.61
N GLU A 235 -17.58 1.11 21.33
CA GLU A 235 -16.91 -0.13 20.97
C GLU A 235 -17.53 -0.73 19.70
N ILE A 236 -16.71 -1.39 18.88
CA ILE A 236 -17.22 -2.16 17.74
C ILE A 236 -17.97 -3.37 18.29
N PRO A 237 -19.24 -3.59 17.88
CA PRO A 237 -19.99 -4.77 18.29
C PRO A 237 -19.24 -6.06 17.96
N SER A 238 -19.18 -6.99 18.92
CA SER A 238 -18.64 -8.32 18.65
C SER A 238 -19.60 -9.08 17.72
N LYS A 239 -19.05 -9.99 16.87
CA LYS A 239 -19.88 -10.82 15.98
C LYS A 239 -20.94 -11.67 16.70
N ASN A 240 -20.88 -11.73 18.04
CA ASN A 240 -21.76 -12.54 18.89
C ASN A 240 -22.67 -11.69 19.81
N SER A 241 -22.78 -10.40 19.58
CA SER A 241 -23.67 -9.50 20.34
C SER A 241 -24.89 -9.10 19.53
#